data_b10ca1135e8e86593abbed62c834139f
#
_entry.id   b10ca1135e8e86593abbed62c834139f
#
_cell.length_a   1.000
_cell.length_b   1.000
_cell.length_c   1.000
_cell.angle_alpha   90.00
_cell.angle_beta   90.00
_cell.angle_gamma   90.00
#
_symmetry.space_group_name_H-M   'P 1'
#
loop_
_entity.id
_entity.type
_entity.pdbx_description
1 polymer ?
#
loop_
_entity_poly.entity_id
_entity_poly.type
_entity_poly.pdbx_seq_one_letter_code
_entity_poly.pdbx_strand_id
1 'polypeptide(L)'
;MKEIGVFFSSSPLFILPEKDKEMILYEHEAKKLLKEKGVSIPQGEVAKTPSEAAEIARKMGKPMIIKAQVLALPGMGVGEAQTVGSPEEAGRIAERLLRNSYSGQQVSELLVEEVLPVQKEIHVAIRVDGAAGAPLVVASLERLSELDEEAKSSPKVASSHADPFHGLKSHEARKMAKRLGFTGDAAVKLADQVHRLYKTYAAWNALSAGFNPLVMTPEGNFFSDGAFLEIDDSALFRFPQFRDLSLSRILDPLAREGKTIGVTYVGLEGDIGVICTGAGIGMATVDLISKRSRPANFLETGGGITEKQMADVMRLVLKKPGLKGVFLNMYGGINPIHEGAKGVVKVIREDRVNIPVVAKAIGNFQEETWKILEEGGVTVIKTIPTDLAVEELFKRLGK
;
A
#
# COMPACT_ATOMS: atom_id res chain seq x y z
N MET A 1 14.40 -25.27 -32.23
CA MET A 1 14.13 -25.01 -30.79
C MET A 1 14.72 -23.65 -30.46
N LYS A 2 13.88 -22.62 -30.42
CA LYS A 2 14.29 -21.29 -29.99
C LYS A 2 13.92 -21.17 -28.50
N GLU A 3 14.92 -20.89 -27.71
CA GLU A 3 14.79 -20.66 -26.26
C GLU A 3 13.84 -19.48 -26.00
N ILE A 4 12.81 -19.73 -25.23
CA ILE A 4 11.97 -18.67 -24.66
C ILE A 4 12.75 -18.12 -23.47
N GLY A 5 13.47 -17.03 -23.70
CA GLY A 5 14.11 -16.27 -22.66
C GLY A 5 13.04 -15.64 -21.77
N VAL A 6 12.90 -16.16 -20.58
CA VAL A 6 12.12 -15.52 -19.51
C VAL A 6 12.90 -14.28 -19.09
N PHE A 7 12.45 -13.12 -19.54
CA PHE A 7 12.91 -11.84 -19.02
C PHE A 7 12.48 -11.72 -17.54
N PHE A 8 13.33 -12.14 -16.63
CA PHE A 8 13.28 -11.64 -15.27
C PHE A 8 13.77 -10.20 -15.29
N SER A 9 12.84 -9.26 -15.33
CA SER A 9 13.09 -7.87 -15.02
C SER A 9 13.80 -7.81 -13.65
N SER A 10 15.00 -7.23 -13.65
CA SER A 10 15.79 -6.91 -12.46
C SER A 10 15.02 -5.87 -11.62
N SER A 11 14.08 -6.33 -10.80
CA SER A 11 13.43 -5.47 -9.82
C SER A 11 14.41 -5.22 -8.69
N PRO A 12 14.75 -3.96 -8.37
CA PRO A 12 15.54 -3.64 -7.18
C PRO A 12 14.86 -4.23 -5.94
N LEU A 13 15.65 -4.67 -4.98
CA LEU A 13 15.26 -5.45 -3.79
C LEU A 13 14.07 -4.85 -2.99
N PHE A 14 13.70 -3.61 -3.25
CA PHE A 14 12.75 -2.81 -2.49
C PHE A 14 11.75 -2.00 -3.31
N ILE A 15 11.64 -2.18 -4.63
CA ILE A 15 10.56 -1.53 -5.39
C ILE A 15 9.33 -2.43 -5.33
N LEU A 16 8.39 -2.07 -4.49
CA LEU A 16 7.02 -2.56 -4.53
C LEU A 16 6.23 -1.73 -5.56
N PRO A 17 5.33 -2.32 -6.35
CA PRO A 17 4.50 -1.56 -7.29
C PRO A 17 3.74 -0.44 -6.58
N GLU A 18 3.71 0.74 -7.19
CA GLU A 18 3.23 2.03 -6.65
C GLU A 18 1.71 2.13 -6.39
N LYS A 19 0.94 1.05 -6.43
CA LYS A 19 -0.52 1.13 -6.32
C LYS A 19 -1.07 0.30 -5.17
N ASP A 20 -1.94 0.93 -4.38
CA ASP A 20 -2.84 0.38 -3.38
C ASP A 20 -2.22 -0.08 -2.05
N LYS A 21 -1.25 0.68 -1.51
CA LYS A 21 -0.72 0.46 -0.16
C LYS A 21 -1.58 1.23 0.82
N GLU A 22 -2.56 0.55 1.42
CA GLU A 22 -3.57 1.21 2.24
C GLU A 22 -3.09 1.48 3.66
N MET A 23 -2.33 0.56 4.29
CA MET A 23 -1.93 0.71 5.69
C MET A 23 -0.42 0.87 5.88
N ILE A 24 0.16 1.85 5.20
CA ILE A 24 1.49 2.39 5.52
C ILE A 24 1.34 3.39 6.67
N LEU A 25 2.17 3.26 7.70
CA LEU A 25 2.19 4.18 8.82
C LEU A 25 3.14 5.37 8.56
N TYR A 26 2.80 6.53 9.12
CA TYR A 26 3.78 7.60 9.28
C TYR A 26 4.91 7.15 10.20
N GLU A 27 6.08 7.79 10.08
CA GLU A 27 7.24 7.45 10.89
C GLU A 27 6.93 7.50 12.39
N HIS A 28 6.24 8.53 12.86
CA HIS A 28 5.89 8.66 14.28
C HIS A 28 4.93 7.56 14.77
N GLU A 29 4.01 7.11 13.91
CA GLU A 29 3.10 5.99 14.21
C GLU A 29 3.87 4.67 14.29
N ALA A 30 4.76 4.42 13.34
CA ALA A 30 5.64 3.26 13.35
C ALA A 30 6.54 3.24 14.61
N LYS A 31 7.15 4.37 14.95
CA LYS A 31 7.96 4.53 16.17
C LYS A 31 7.17 4.25 17.44
N LYS A 32 5.90 4.65 17.51
CA LYS A 32 5.03 4.35 18.65
C LYS A 32 4.90 2.84 18.85
N LEU A 33 4.62 2.09 17.78
CA LEU A 33 4.48 0.63 17.85
C LEU A 33 5.81 -0.07 18.17
N LEU A 34 6.91 0.43 17.65
CA LEU A 34 8.26 -0.04 17.98
C LEU A 34 8.59 0.17 19.47
N LYS A 35 8.25 1.34 20.03
CA LYS A 35 8.44 1.67 21.43
C LYS A 35 7.68 0.71 22.36
N GLU A 36 6.47 0.29 22.00
CA GLU A 36 5.68 -0.70 22.73
C GLU A 36 6.39 -2.07 22.83
N LYS A 37 7.28 -2.38 21.90
CA LYS A 37 8.13 -3.58 21.91
C LYS A 37 9.52 -3.32 22.48
N GLY A 38 9.73 -2.14 23.08
CA GLY A 38 10.94 -1.77 23.80
C GLY A 38 12.10 -1.27 22.91
N VAL A 39 11.81 -0.90 21.65
CA VAL A 39 12.80 -0.20 20.80
C VAL A 39 13.00 1.22 21.37
N SER A 40 14.25 1.64 21.50
CA SER A 40 14.57 3.02 21.88
C SER A 40 14.33 3.95 20.69
N ILE A 41 13.58 5.04 20.93
CA ILE A 41 13.32 6.07 19.94
C ILE A 41 13.81 7.43 20.49
N PRO A 42 14.17 8.39 19.62
CA PRO A 42 14.47 9.77 20.02
C PRO A 42 13.28 10.39 20.76
N GLN A 43 13.56 11.33 21.66
CA GLN A 43 12.52 12.14 22.26
C GLN A 43 11.91 13.06 21.19
N GLY A 44 10.59 13.05 21.03
CA GLY A 44 9.92 13.87 20.03
C GLY A 44 8.41 13.92 20.20
N GLU A 45 7.80 14.87 19.51
CA GLU A 45 6.35 15.10 19.46
C GLU A 45 5.93 15.45 18.03
N VAL A 46 4.64 15.24 17.73
CA VAL A 46 4.04 15.61 16.44
C VAL A 46 3.53 17.04 16.49
N ALA A 47 3.80 17.82 15.42
CA ALA A 47 3.27 19.15 15.21
C ALA A 47 2.42 19.19 13.93
N LYS A 48 1.25 19.83 13.99
CA LYS A 48 0.35 20.07 12.85
C LYS A 48 0.34 21.52 12.40
N THR A 49 0.94 22.39 13.22
CA THR A 49 1.04 23.84 12.96
C THR A 49 2.45 24.34 13.23
N PRO A 50 2.85 25.45 12.59
CA PRO A 50 4.13 26.11 12.88
C PRO A 50 4.28 26.50 14.37
N SER A 51 3.20 26.92 15.01
CA SER A 51 3.19 27.29 16.42
C SER A 51 3.46 26.11 17.34
N GLU A 52 2.85 24.94 17.07
CA GLU A 52 3.12 23.71 17.81
C GLU A 52 4.58 23.29 17.68
N ALA A 53 5.17 23.34 16.46
CA ALA A 53 6.57 23.03 16.25
C ALA A 53 7.50 23.94 17.05
N ALA A 54 7.23 25.24 17.09
CA ALA A 54 7.99 26.21 17.89
C ALA A 54 7.82 25.95 19.40
N GLU A 55 6.65 25.53 19.85
CA GLU A 55 6.40 25.23 21.28
C GLU A 55 7.17 23.94 21.70
N ILE A 56 7.11 22.88 20.88
CA ILE A 56 7.88 21.65 21.12
C ILE A 56 9.38 21.99 21.19
N ALA A 57 9.87 22.80 20.25
CA ALA A 57 11.24 23.29 20.23
C ALA A 57 11.66 24.00 21.52
N ARG A 58 10.78 24.87 22.02
CA ARG A 58 11.02 25.60 23.26
C ARG A 58 11.08 24.68 24.49
N LYS A 59 10.19 23.66 24.53
CA LYS A 59 10.17 22.67 25.62
C LYS A 59 11.44 21.80 25.60
N MET A 60 11.93 21.43 24.42
CA MET A 60 13.12 20.58 24.30
C MET A 60 14.41 21.32 24.69
N GLY A 61 14.57 22.58 24.34
CA GLY A 61 15.71 23.40 24.73
C GLY A 61 17.06 22.95 24.18
N LYS A 62 17.08 22.15 23.10
CA LYS A 62 18.26 21.57 22.43
C LYS A 62 18.04 21.53 20.92
N PRO A 63 19.11 21.33 20.11
CA PRO A 63 18.95 21.17 18.66
C PRO A 63 18.00 20.02 18.32
N MET A 64 17.15 20.24 17.32
CA MET A 64 16.10 19.29 16.90
C MET A 64 16.17 19.06 15.41
N ILE A 65 15.54 17.98 14.98
CA ILE A 65 15.24 17.69 13.58
C ILE A 65 13.73 17.71 13.38
N ILE A 66 13.28 18.39 12.32
CA ILE A 66 11.88 18.42 11.90
C ILE A 66 11.76 17.58 10.63
N LYS A 67 10.91 16.57 10.66
CA LYS A 67 10.71 15.59 9.58
C LYS A 67 9.28 15.70 9.05
N ALA A 68 9.11 15.97 7.75
CA ALA A 68 7.80 15.92 7.10
C ALA A 68 7.26 14.48 7.10
N GLN A 69 6.04 14.31 7.58
CA GLN A 69 5.42 12.97 7.65
C GLN A 69 4.70 12.68 6.32
N VAL A 70 5.17 11.64 5.62
CA VAL A 70 4.60 11.14 4.37
C VAL A 70 4.53 9.61 4.42
N LEU A 71 3.58 9.03 3.68
CA LEU A 71 3.44 7.59 3.58
C LEU A 71 4.50 7.07 2.60
N ALA A 72 5.60 6.56 3.13
CA ALA A 72 6.72 6.10 2.33
C ALA A 72 7.34 4.83 2.90
N LEU A 73 7.81 3.99 1.99
CA LEU A 73 8.67 2.83 2.27
C LEU A 73 10.06 3.07 1.66
N PRO A 74 11.10 2.32 2.05
CA PRO A 74 12.41 2.41 1.43
C PRO A 74 12.33 2.27 -0.10
N GLY A 75 12.97 3.20 -0.82
CA GLY A 75 12.90 3.30 -2.28
C GLY A 75 11.75 4.15 -2.82
N MET A 76 10.78 4.53 -1.99
CA MET A 76 9.81 5.59 -2.30
C MET A 76 10.38 6.95 -1.87
N GLY A 77 9.88 8.04 -2.46
CA GLY A 77 10.26 9.39 -2.04
C GLY A 77 9.96 9.59 -0.55
N VAL A 78 10.96 10.03 0.19
CA VAL A 78 10.81 10.36 1.62
C VAL A 78 10.52 11.85 1.79
N GLY A 79 9.86 12.22 2.90
CA GLY A 79 9.67 13.60 3.29
C GLY A 79 11.01 14.28 3.62
N GLU A 80 11.04 15.60 3.47
CA GLU A 80 12.21 16.40 3.84
C GLU A 80 12.40 16.41 5.37
N ALA A 81 13.66 16.39 5.79
CA ALA A 81 14.06 16.54 7.19
C ALA A 81 15.04 17.71 7.32
N GLN A 82 14.89 18.54 8.34
CA GLN A 82 15.78 19.66 8.58
C GLN A 82 16.09 19.87 10.05
N THR A 83 17.38 20.02 10.37
CA THR A 83 17.86 20.37 11.71
C THR A 83 17.61 21.85 11.97
N VAL A 84 17.18 22.16 13.20
CA VAL A 84 16.89 23.53 13.67
C VAL A 84 17.48 23.74 15.06
N GLY A 85 17.96 24.97 15.32
CA GLY A 85 18.63 25.34 16.57
C GLY A 85 17.77 26.22 17.49
N SER A 86 16.65 26.77 17.02
CA SER A 86 15.80 27.65 17.84
C SER A 86 14.30 27.43 17.58
N PRO A 87 13.42 27.86 18.53
CA PRO A 87 11.98 27.80 18.35
C PRO A 87 11.47 28.62 17.16
N GLU A 88 12.08 29.78 16.89
CA GLU A 88 11.70 30.65 15.77
C GLU A 88 12.05 30.01 14.44
N GLU A 89 13.20 29.36 14.36
CA GLU A 89 13.61 28.58 13.19
C GLU A 89 12.70 27.36 12.98
N ALA A 90 12.32 26.67 14.05
CA ALA A 90 11.39 25.55 14.00
C ALA A 90 10.04 25.98 13.42
N GLY A 91 9.49 27.12 13.85
CA GLY A 91 8.25 27.65 13.29
C GLY A 91 8.33 27.97 11.80
N ARG A 92 9.43 28.62 11.34
CA ARG A 92 9.63 28.96 9.92
C ARG A 92 9.77 27.69 9.05
N ILE A 93 10.55 26.71 9.51
CA ILE A 93 10.76 25.46 8.78
C ILE A 93 9.45 24.66 8.73
N ALA A 94 8.73 24.58 9.85
CA ALA A 94 7.43 23.92 9.91
C ALA A 94 6.42 24.53 8.93
N GLU A 95 6.35 25.87 8.84
CA GLU A 95 5.48 26.56 7.87
C GLU A 95 5.82 26.18 6.43
N ARG A 96 7.10 26.12 6.10
CA ARG A 96 7.57 25.74 4.77
C ARG A 96 7.24 24.26 4.45
N LEU A 97 7.54 23.34 5.37
CA LEU A 97 7.32 21.91 5.16
C LEU A 97 5.83 21.56 5.05
N LEU A 98 4.96 22.20 5.84
CA LEU A 98 3.50 21.99 5.78
C LEU A 98 2.86 22.47 4.47
N ARG A 99 3.52 23.42 3.77
CA ARG A 99 3.07 23.86 2.43
C ARG A 99 3.53 22.97 1.29
N ASN A 100 4.50 22.09 1.55
CA ASN A 100 5.07 21.22 0.53
C ASN A 100 4.24 19.93 0.34
N SER A 101 4.42 19.33 -0.82
CA SER A 101 3.95 17.97 -1.11
C SER A 101 5.11 17.11 -1.58
N TYR A 102 5.11 15.85 -1.20
CA TYR A 102 6.12 14.86 -1.60
C TYR A 102 5.41 13.66 -2.21
N SER A 103 5.83 13.25 -3.40
CA SER A 103 5.20 12.13 -4.15
C SER A 103 3.67 12.28 -4.26
N GLY A 104 3.18 13.51 -4.48
CA GLY A 104 1.75 13.79 -4.58
C GLY A 104 0.98 13.84 -3.25
N GLN A 105 1.65 13.65 -2.11
CA GLN A 105 1.05 13.72 -0.78
C GLN A 105 1.33 15.08 -0.14
N GLN A 106 0.26 15.81 0.21
CA GLN A 106 0.37 17.04 1.00
C GLN A 106 0.82 16.72 2.42
N VAL A 107 1.84 17.41 2.91
CA VAL A 107 2.29 17.27 4.30
C VAL A 107 1.23 17.86 5.23
N SER A 108 0.70 17.04 6.14
CA SER A 108 -0.29 17.44 7.14
C SER A 108 0.26 17.42 8.57
N GLU A 109 1.37 16.72 8.78
CA GLU A 109 1.98 16.50 10.09
C GLU A 109 3.50 16.53 9.97
N LEU A 110 4.15 16.99 11.04
CA LEU A 110 5.61 17.02 11.19
C LEU A 110 5.98 16.25 12.46
N LEU A 111 7.07 15.52 12.41
CA LEU A 111 7.70 14.93 13.58
C LEU A 111 8.88 15.81 13.98
N VAL A 112 8.84 16.35 15.21
CA VAL A 112 9.91 17.18 15.80
C VAL A 112 10.62 16.33 16.85
N GLU A 113 11.90 16.01 16.60
CA GLU A 113 12.69 15.12 17.46
C GLU A 113 14.04 15.72 17.84
N GLU A 114 14.62 15.22 18.92
CA GLU A 114 16.00 15.57 19.27
C GLU A 114 17.00 15.06 18.23
N VAL A 115 18.04 15.82 17.98
CA VAL A 115 19.19 15.36 17.18
C VAL A 115 20.04 14.42 18.02
N LEU A 116 20.26 13.20 17.49
CA LEU A 116 21.11 12.20 18.13
C LEU A 116 22.58 12.38 17.70
N PRO A 117 23.55 12.14 18.62
CA PRO A 117 24.94 12.01 18.22
C PRO A 117 25.13 10.66 17.50
N VAL A 118 25.46 10.69 16.22
CA VAL A 118 25.59 9.48 15.39
C VAL A 118 27.04 9.05 15.29
N GLN A 119 27.36 7.81 15.74
CA GLN A 119 28.61 7.14 15.50
C GLN A 119 28.54 6.20 14.28
N LYS A 120 27.43 5.44 14.16
CA LYS A 120 27.16 4.54 13.02
C LYS A 120 25.70 4.53 12.69
N GLU A 121 25.39 4.38 11.40
CA GLU A 121 24.03 4.11 10.89
C GLU A 121 23.94 2.66 10.44
N ILE A 122 22.83 2.04 10.76
CA ILE A 122 22.50 0.68 10.37
C ILE A 122 21.07 0.71 9.79
N HIS A 123 20.89 0.23 8.58
CA HIS A 123 19.59 0.09 7.96
C HIS A 123 19.10 -1.35 8.14
N VAL A 124 17.89 -1.53 8.63
CA VAL A 124 17.30 -2.85 8.84
C VAL A 124 15.92 -2.89 8.21
N ALA A 125 15.65 -3.91 7.41
CA ALA A 125 14.34 -4.15 6.85
C ALA A 125 13.92 -5.61 7.05
N ILE A 126 12.63 -5.80 7.25
CA ILE A 126 11.96 -7.09 7.23
C ILE A 126 10.85 -7.00 6.18
N ARG A 127 10.73 -8.02 5.34
CA ARG A 127 9.67 -8.14 4.35
C ARG A 127 9.31 -9.60 4.12
N VAL A 128 8.14 -9.83 3.54
CA VAL A 128 7.76 -11.15 3.04
C VAL A 128 8.60 -11.52 1.83
N ASP A 129 9.24 -12.68 1.86
CA ASP A 129 9.86 -13.30 0.68
C ASP A 129 8.96 -14.42 0.18
N GLY A 130 8.19 -14.13 -0.87
CA GLY A 130 7.23 -15.08 -1.43
C GLY A 130 7.90 -16.30 -2.08
N ALA A 131 9.14 -16.18 -2.56
CA ALA A 131 9.87 -17.30 -3.14
C ALA A 131 10.35 -18.29 -2.07
N ALA A 132 10.79 -17.76 -0.92
CA ALA A 132 11.21 -18.58 0.21
C ALA A 132 10.03 -19.00 1.11
N GLY A 133 8.85 -18.37 0.97
CA GLY A 133 7.71 -18.58 1.86
C GLY A 133 7.98 -18.17 3.32
N ALA A 134 8.86 -17.20 3.54
CA ALA A 134 9.34 -16.81 4.86
C ALA A 134 9.66 -15.30 4.92
N PRO A 135 9.61 -14.67 6.11
CA PRO A 135 10.10 -13.30 6.27
C PRO A 135 11.63 -13.23 6.08
N LEU A 136 12.07 -12.32 5.19
CA LEU A 136 13.48 -12.00 4.99
C LEU A 136 13.84 -10.78 5.85
N VAL A 137 14.85 -10.95 6.72
CA VAL A 137 15.45 -9.89 7.51
C VAL A 137 16.77 -9.50 6.86
N VAL A 138 16.93 -8.23 6.54
CA VAL A 138 18.17 -7.66 5.98
C VAL A 138 18.66 -6.55 6.89
N ALA A 139 19.94 -6.54 7.21
CA ALA A 139 20.62 -5.46 7.92
C ALA A 139 21.85 -5.02 7.11
N SER A 140 22.06 -3.71 6.98
CA SER A 140 23.11 -3.14 6.14
C SER A 140 23.71 -1.91 6.78
N LEU A 141 25.03 -1.68 6.52
CA LEU A 141 25.73 -0.42 6.79
C LEU A 141 25.60 0.57 5.63
N GLU A 142 24.92 0.22 4.56
CA GLU A 142 24.61 1.05 3.39
C GLU A 142 23.10 1.21 3.29
N ARG A 143 22.64 2.27 2.61
CA ARG A 143 21.21 2.53 2.47
C ARG A 143 20.52 1.40 1.71
N LEU A 144 19.36 0.96 2.19
CA LEU A 144 18.63 -0.17 1.59
C LEU A 144 18.19 0.10 0.14
N SER A 145 17.98 1.35 -0.23
CA SER A 145 17.65 1.77 -1.60
C SER A 145 18.82 1.63 -2.59
N GLU A 146 20.02 1.46 -2.08
CA GLU A 146 21.26 1.34 -2.88
C GLU A 146 21.70 -0.14 -3.01
N LEU A 147 20.94 -1.08 -2.40
CA LEU A 147 21.26 -2.50 -2.46
C LEU A 147 20.71 -3.14 -3.74
N ASP A 148 21.60 -3.54 -4.64
CA ASP A 148 21.33 -4.42 -5.77
C ASP A 148 21.61 -5.90 -5.43
N GLU A 149 21.49 -6.78 -6.41
CA GLU A 149 21.74 -8.23 -6.24
C GLU A 149 23.22 -8.51 -5.87
N GLU A 150 24.16 -7.69 -6.34
CA GLU A 150 25.59 -7.85 -6.07
C GLU A 150 25.91 -7.41 -4.62
N ALA A 151 25.22 -6.40 -4.13
CA ALA A 151 25.37 -5.92 -2.75
C ALA A 151 25.00 -6.97 -1.71
N LYS A 152 24.17 -7.97 -2.02
CA LYS A 152 23.85 -9.09 -1.12
C LYS A 152 25.08 -9.87 -0.66
N SER A 153 26.13 -9.91 -1.46
CA SER A 153 27.40 -10.57 -1.15
C SER A 153 28.38 -9.69 -0.36
N SER A 154 28.08 -8.39 -0.21
CA SER A 154 28.93 -7.42 0.49
C SER A 154 29.07 -7.81 1.98
N PRO A 155 30.28 -7.65 2.58
CA PRO A 155 30.48 -7.80 4.01
C PRO A 155 29.70 -6.76 4.84
N LYS A 156 29.23 -5.70 4.22
CA LYS A 156 28.38 -4.65 4.82
C LYS A 156 26.90 -5.01 4.88
N VAL A 157 26.52 -6.17 4.33
CA VAL A 157 25.14 -6.66 4.32
C VAL A 157 25.05 -8.01 5.00
N ALA A 158 24.06 -8.17 5.87
CA ALA A 158 23.73 -9.42 6.53
C ALA A 158 22.23 -9.70 6.31
N SER A 159 21.88 -10.93 5.96
CA SER A 159 20.49 -11.35 5.80
C SER A 159 20.24 -12.71 6.47
N SER A 160 18.99 -12.93 6.86
CA SER A 160 18.51 -14.21 7.38
C SER A 160 17.02 -14.34 7.09
N HIS A 161 16.56 -15.53 6.67
CA HIS A 161 15.14 -15.84 6.69
C HIS A 161 14.72 -16.22 8.10
N ALA A 162 13.64 -15.63 8.59
CA ALA A 162 13.04 -16.03 9.85
C ALA A 162 12.12 -17.23 9.62
N ASP A 163 12.13 -18.18 10.57
CA ASP A 163 11.21 -19.31 10.52
C ASP A 163 9.74 -18.82 10.59
N PRO A 164 8.85 -19.22 9.66
CA PRO A 164 7.46 -18.74 9.64
C PRO A 164 6.67 -19.04 10.93
N PHE A 165 7.02 -20.10 11.65
CA PHE A 165 6.32 -20.55 12.87
C PHE A 165 7.01 -20.08 14.16
N HIS A 166 8.36 -20.09 14.18
CA HIS A 166 9.15 -19.79 15.38
C HIS A 166 9.77 -18.39 15.37
N GLY A 167 9.70 -17.70 14.22
CA GLY A 167 10.24 -16.35 14.06
C GLY A 167 11.75 -16.29 13.97
N LEU A 168 12.28 -15.06 14.05
CA LEU A 168 13.72 -14.79 14.07
C LEU A 168 14.30 -15.16 15.44
N LYS A 169 15.23 -16.09 15.47
CA LYS A 169 15.88 -16.52 16.72
C LYS A 169 16.99 -15.54 17.11
N SER A 170 17.20 -15.34 18.42
CA SER A 170 18.22 -14.42 18.95
C SER A 170 19.64 -14.71 18.45
N HIS A 171 19.97 -15.98 18.19
CA HIS A 171 21.29 -16.32 17.68
C HIS A 171 21.47 -15.95 16.20
N GLU A 172 20.40 -15.93 15.40
CA GLU A 172 20.41 -15.48 14.01
C GLU A 172 20.66 -13.97 13.93
N ALA A 173 19.92 -13.19 14.72
CA ALA A 173 20.17 -11.75 14.85
C ALA A 173 21.61 -11.45 15.30
N ARG A 174 22.17 -12.25 16.24
CA ARG A 174 23.59 -12.11 16.65
C ARG A 174 24.57 -12.45 15.54
N LYS A 175 24.28 -13.47 14.70
CA LYS A 175 25.11 -13.78 13.51
C LYS A 175 25.10 -12.60 12.53
N MET A 176 23.94 -11.99 12.29
CA MET A 176 23.84 -10.79 11.45
C MET A 176 24.69 -9.63 12.00
N ALA A 177 24.55 -9.31 13.28
CA ALA A 177 25.36 -8.26 13.92
C ALA A 177 26.87 -8.51 13.79
N LYS A 178 27.32 -9.77 14.03
CA LYS A 178 28.74 -10.15 13.85
C LYS A 178 29.21 -10.02 12.41
N ARG A 179 28.38 -10.40 11.41
CA ARG A 179 28.71 -10.25 9.99
C ARG A 179 28.91 -8.79 9.60
N LEU A 180 28.16 -7.87 10.22
CA LEU A 180 28.33 -6.42 10.03
C LEU A 180 29.53 -5.84 10.82
N GLY A 181 30.35 -6.67 11.44
CA GLY A 181 31.56 -6.27 12.17
C GLY A 181 31.32 -5.77 13.60
N PHE A 182 30.10 -5.94 14.16
CA PHE A 182 29.84 -5.63 15.57
C PHE A 182 30.34 -6.74 16.48
N THR A 183 30.96 -6.37 17.61
CA THR A 183 31.51 -7.30 18.60
C THR A 183 31.04 -6.92 20.01
N GLY A 184 31.27 -7.81 21.00
CA GLY A 184 30.98 -7.53 22.40
C GLY A 184 29.53 -7.09 22.65
N ASP A 185 29.36 -6.10 23.51
CA ASP A 185 28.07 -5.56 23.94
C ASP A 185 27.27 -4.91 22.76
N ALA A 186 27.97 -4.23 21.85
CA ALA A 186 27.35 -3.63 20.69
C ALA A 186 26.67 -4.67 19.77
N ALA A 187 27.28 -5.86 19.61
CA ALA A 187 26.64 -6.93 18.82
C ALA A 187 25.40 -7.49 19.52
N VAL A 188 25.39 -7.56 20.83
CA VAL A 188 24.24 -8.03 21.64
C VAL A 188 23.11 -7.01 21.56
N LYS A 189 23.42 -5.72 21.74
CA LYS A 189 22.43 -4.63 21.67
C LYS A 189 21.82 -4.51 20.28
N LEU A 190 22.65 -4.55 19.20
CA LEU A 190 22.14 -4.53 17.83
C LEU A 190 21.22 -5.72 17.54
N ALA A 191 21.63 -6.93 17.95
CA ALA A 191 20.83 -8.13 17.78
C ALA A 191 19.48 -8.04 18.53
N ASP A 192 19.47 -7.42 19.71
CA ASP A 192 18.25 -7.18 20.48
C ASP A 192 17.31 -6.21 19.75
N GLN A 193 17.83 -5.11 19.16
CA GLN A 193 17.01 -4.18 18.36
C GLN A 193 16.42 -4.87 17.13
N VAL A 194 17.18 -5.67 16.40
CA VAL A 194 16.69 -6.45 15.25
C VAL A 194 15.60 -7.44 15.68
N HIS A 195 15.79 -8.09 16.81
CA HIS A 195 14.80 -9.03 17.36
C HIS A 195 13.51 -8.31 17.81
N ARG A 196 13.61 -7.13 18.42
CA ARG A 196 12.45 -6.28 18.79
C ARG A 196 11.69 -5.78 17.54
N LEU A 197 12.41 -5.39 16.49
CA LEU A 197 11.81 -5.05 15.20
C LEU A 197 11.02 -6.25 14.64
N TYR A 198 11.61 -7.45 14.67
CA TYR A 198 10.91 -8.65 14.23
C TYR A 198 9.65 -8.93 15.06
N LYS A 199 9.71 -8.75 16.38
CA LYS A 199 8.53 -8.87 17.25
C LYS A 199 7.44 -7.87 16.91
N THR A 200 7.82 -6.65 16.51
CA THR A 200 6.86 -5.63 16.05
C THR A 200 6.24 -6.08 14.73
N TYR A 201 7.06 -6.47 13.75
CA TYR A 201 6.64 -7.00 12.46
C TYR A 201 5.59 -8.13 12.60
N ALA A 202 5.91 -9.14 13.42
CA ALA A 202 5.03 -10.29 13.63
C ALA A 202 3.74 -9.93 14.39
N ALA A 203 3.85 -9.09 15.44
CA ALA A 203 2.71 -8.72 16.28
C ALA A 203 1.64 -7.92 15.51
N TRP A 204 2.05 -7.13 14.53
CA TRP A 204 1.17 -6.26 13.75
C TRP A 204 0.82 -6.83 12.36
N ASN A 205 1.16 -8.10 12.10
CA ASN A 205 0.96 -8.72 10.77
C ASN A 205 1.48 -7.82 9.65
N ALA A 206 2.71 -7.32 9.82
CA ALA A 206 3.28 -6.40 8.85
C ALA A 206 3.69 -7.12 7.55
N LEU A 207 3.55 -6.47 6.41
CA LEU A 207 4.14 -6.86 5.13
C LEU A 207 5.60 -6.43 5.07
N SER A 208 5.89 -5.24 5.63
CA SER A 208 7.24 -4.71 5.75
C SER A 208 7.40 -3.88 7.02
N ALA A 209 8.61 -3.89 7.60
CA ALA A 209 8.99 -3.08 8.75
C ALA A 209 10.49 -2.81 8.75
N GLY A 210 10.92 -1.69 9.31
CA GLY A 210 12.36 -1.46 9.41
C GLY A 210 12.77 -0.19 10.11
N PHE A 211 14.09 -0.12 10.31
CA PHE A 211 14.83 1.07 10.73
C PHE A 211 15.52 1.71 9.52
N ASN A 212 15.33 3.01 9.33
CA ASN A 212 15.93 3.72 8.19
C ASN A 212 16.33 5.16 8.56
N PRO A 213 17.43 5.33 9.34
CA PRO A 213 18.30 4.32 9.96
C PRO A 213 17.96 3.95 11.42
N LEU A 214 18.61 2.90 11.93
CA LEU A 214 18.93 2.69 13.35
C LEU A 214 20.30 3.32 13.58
N VAL A 215 20.41 4.22 14.53
CA VAL A 215 21.68 4.87 14.85
C VAL A 215 22.29 4.28 16.12
N MET A 216 23.64 4.12 16.11
CA MET A 216 24.43 3.84 17.29
C MET A 216 25.12 5.12 17.75
N THR A 217 24.92 5.49 19.01
CA THR A 217 25.60 6.65 19.62
C THR A 217 27.03 6.33 20.04
N PRO A 218 27.89 7.33 20.30
CA PRO A 218 29.25 7.09 20.83
C PRO A 218 29.30 6.29 22.12
N GLU A 219 28.24 6.36 22.94
CA GLU A 219 28.08 5.58 24.18
C GLU A 219 27.66 4.11 23.92
N GLY A 220 27.47 3.73 22.66
CA GLY A 220 27.09 2.38 22.25
C GLY A 220 25.61 2.06 22.49
N ASN A 221 24.74 3.06 22.58
CA ASN A 221 23.29 2.89 22.63
C ASN A 221 22.70 2.95 21.23
N PHE A 222 21.58 2.25 21.01
CA PHE A 222 20.91 2.21 19.72
C PHE A 222 19.54 2.88 19.81
N PHE A 223 19.22 3.70 18.80
CA PHE A 223 17.93 4.38 18.66
C PHE A 223 17.41 4.27 17.22
N SER A 224 16.10 4.08 17.05
CA SER A 224 15.45 4.16 15.75
C SER A 224 15.28 5.64 15.37
N ASP A 225 16.23 6.20 14.64
CA ASP A 225 16.14 7.58 14.14
C ASP A 225 15.14 7.68 12.99
N GLY A 226 15.08 6.67 12.11
CA GLY A 226 14.04 6.51 11.09
C GLY A 226 13.33 5.17 11.25
N ALA A 227 12.02 5.13 10.97
CA ALA A 227 11.21 3.92 11.03
C ALA A 227 10.15 3.88 9.93
N PHE A 228 9.83 2.68 9.46
CA PHE A 228 8.68 2.42 8.60
C PHE A 228 7.99 1.13 9.02
N LEU A 229 6.69 1.07 8.80
CA LEU A 229 5.86 -0.11 9.01
C LEU A 229 4.69 -0.10 8.03
N GLU A 230 4.47 -1.22 7.36
CA GLU A 230 3.32 -1.48 6.51
C GLU A 230 2.57 -2.68 7.07
N ILE A 231 1.32 -2.48 7.47
CA ILE A 231 0.45 -3.55 8.02
C ILE A 231 -0.30 -4.19 6.86
N ASP A 232 -0.47 -5.51 6.90
CA ASP A 232 -1.30 -6.21 5.93
C ASP A 232 -2.78 -5.82 6.10
N ASP A 233 -3.36 -5.23 5.08
CA ASP A 233 -4.76 -4.83 5.05
C ASP A 233 -5.71 -5.98 5.32
N SER A 234 -5.36 -7.18 4.85
CA SER A 234 -6.13 -8.40 5.12
C SER A 234 -6.16 -8.78 6.60
N ALA A 235 -5.23 -8.25 7.40
CA ALA A 235 -5.16 -8.46 8.84
C ALA A 235 -5.84 -7.35 9.67
N LEU A 236 -6.32 -6.27 9.06
CA LEU A 236 -6.90 -5.11 9.77
C LEU A 236 -8.13 -5.47 10.61
N PHE A 237 -8.82 -6.55 10.30
CA PHE A 237 -9.92 -7.04 11.15
C PHE A 237 -9.45 -7.40 12.57
N ARG A 238 -8.18 -7.69 12.77
CA ARG A 238 -7.54 -7.96 14.08
C ARG A 238 -7.18 -6.68 14.82
N PHE A 239 -7.16 -5.54 14.13
CA PHE A 239 -6.68 -4.25 14.61
C PHE A 239 -7.73 -3.15 14.39
N PRO A 240 -8.87 -3.18 15.12
CA PRO A 240 -9.98 -2.23 14.91
C PRO A 240 -9.57 -0.76 14.95
N GLN A 241 -8.53 -0.42 15.74
CA GLN A 241 -7.99 0.94 15.87
C GLN A 241 -7.41 1.50 14.57
N PHE A 242 -7.07 0.65 13.59
CA PHE A 242 -6.54 1.09 12.30
C PHE A 242 -7.59 1.12 11.18
N ARG A 243 -8.83 0.69 11.43
CA ARG A 243 -9.87 0.64 10.39
C ARG A 243 -10.14 2.02 9.78
N ASP A 244 -10.41 3.02 10.61
CA ASP A 244 -10.70 4.38 10.13
C ASP A 244 -9.45 5.04 9.57
N LEU A 245 -8.30 4.75 10.16
CA LEU A 245 -7.01 5.23 9.70
C LEU A 245 -6.71 4.70 8.29
N SER A 246 -6.92 3.42 8.01
CA SER A 246 -6.68 2.84 6.68
C SER A 246 -7.54 3.50 5.61
N LEU A 247 -8.81 3.74 5.89
CA LEU A 247 -9.70 4.47 4.97
C LEU A 247 -9.20 5.90 4.70
N SER A 248 -8.68 6.59 5.72
CA SER A 248 -8.14 7.95 5.56
C SER A 248 -6.86 8.00 4.72
N ARG A 249 -6.13 6.89 4.58
CA ARG A 249 -4.90 6.77 3.79
C ARG A 249 -5.17 6.58 2.29
N ILE A 250 -6.37 6.17 1.91
CA ILE A 250 -6.75 6.02 0.50
C ILE A 250 -6.99 7.42 -0.08
N LEU A 251 -6.11 7.85 -0.99
CA LEU A 251 -6.16 9.21 -1.57
C LEU A 251 -7.31 9.35 -2.58
N ASP A 252 -7.56 8.33 -3.41
CA ASP A 252 -8.67 8.35 -4.36
C ASP A 252 -10.03 8.21 -3.63
N PRO A 253 -10.93 9.20 -3.72
CA PRO A 253 -12.23 9.14 -3.08
C PRO A 253 -13.09 7.96 -3.56
N LEU A 254 -12.98 7.56 -4.83
CA LEU A 254 -13.73 6.43 -5.38
C LEU A 254 -13.18 5.09 -4.90
N ALA A 255 -11.85 4.95 -4.80
CA ALA A 255 -11.22 3.79 -4.20
C ALA A 255 -11.60 3.65 -2.71
N ARG A 256 -11.62 4.75 -1.97
CA ARG A 256 -12.08 4.78 -0.57
C ARG A 256 -13.54 4.35 -0.42
N GLU A 257 -14.41 4.84 -1.31
CA GLU A 257 -15.82 4.42 -1.33
C GLU A 257 -15.96 2.94 -1.69
N GLY A 258 -15.19 2.46 -2.69
CA GLY A 258 -15.12 1.05 -3.06
C GLY A 258 -14.75 0.15 -1.87
N LYS A 259 -13.75 0.55 -1.09
CA LYS A 259 -13.37 -0.16 0.14
C LYS A 259 -14.50 -0.20 1.17
N THR A 260 -15.26 0.89 1.30
CA THR A 260 -16.42 0.95 2.20
C THR A 260 -17.56 0.04 1.75
N ILE A 261 -17.76 -0.09 0.43
CA ILE A 261 -18.72 -1.03 -0.19
C ILE A 261 -18.26 -2.48 -0.03
N GLY A 262 -16.95 -2.70 0.13
CA GLY A 262 -16.33 -4.03 0.22
C GLY A 262 -15.90 -4.58 -1.13
N VAL A 263 -15.45 -3.72 -2.04
CA VAL A 263 -14.95 -4.08 -3.37
C VAL A 263 -13.58 -3.45 -3.63
N THR A 264 -12.82 -4.06 -4.54
CA THR A 264 -11.57 -3.47 -5.03
C THR A 264 -11.87 -2.52 -6.18
N TYR A 265 -11.49 -1.24 -6.04
CA TYR A 265 -11.61 -0.23 -7.07
C TYR A 265 -10.28 0.47 -7.30
N VAL A 266 -9.83 0.52 -8.55
CA VAL A 266 -8.64 1.27 -8.97
C VAL A 266 -9.04 2.24 -10.08
N GLY A 267 -8.85 3.53 -9.84
CA GLY A 267 -9.10 4.57 -10.84
C GLY A 267 -8.09 4.52 -11.98
N LEU A 268 -8.54 4.59 -13.23
CA LEU A 268 -7.73 4.68 -14.45
C LEU A 268 -8.14 5.90 -15.26
N GLU A 269 -7.29 6.29 -16.22
CA GLU A 269 -7.53 7.46 -17.08
C GLU A 269 -8.25 7.07 -18.36
N GLY A 270 -9.55 6.78 -18.27
CA GLY A 270 -10.34 6.36 -19.42
C GLY A 270 -11.80 6.76 -19.36
N ASP A 271 -12.56 6.30 -20.38
CA ASP A 271 -13.96 6.64 -20.58
C ASP A 271 -14.90 5.42 -20.58
N ILE A 272 -14.36 4.22 -20.30
CA ILE A 272 -15.14 2.97 -20.21
C ILE A 272 -15.12 2.47 -18.76
N GLY A 273 -16.27 2.50 -18.10
CA GLY A 273 -16.44 1.90 -16.78
C GLY A 273 -16.41 0.38 -16.86
N VAL A 274 -15.68 -0.28 -15.95
CA VAL A 274 -15.52 -1.73 -15.92
C VAL A 274 -15.95 -2.27 -14.57
N ILE A 275 -16.84 -3.29 -14.60
CA ILE A 275 -17.28 -4.03 -13.41
C ILE A 275 -17.10 -5.53 -13.68
N CYS A 276 -16.32 -6.21 -12.85
CA CYS A 276 -16.05 -7.64 -12.99
C CYS A 276 -16.30 -8.39 -11.69
N THR A 277 -16.71 -9.66 -11.79
CA THR A 277 -16.94 -10.52 -10.63
C THR A 277 -15.78 -11.47 -10.37
N GLY A 278 -14.56 -11.02 -10.62
CA GLY A 278 -13.32 -11.77 -10.39
C GLY A 278 -12.12 -11.02 -10.93
N ALA A 279 -11.02 -10.99 -10.17
CA ALA A 279 -9.83 -10.20 -10.48
C ALA A 279 -9.17 -10.58 -11.82
N GLY A 280 -9.00 -11.88 -12.09
CA GLY A 280 -8.39 -12.35 -13.34
C GLY A 280 -9.21 -11.99 -14.57
N ILE A 281 -10.54 -12.12 -14.48
CA ILE A 281 -11.46 -11.69 -15.56
C ILE A 281 -11.40 -10.17 -15.71
N GLY A 282 -11.31 -9.44 -14.61
CA GLY A 282 -11.18 -7.99 -14.60
C GLY A 282 -9.92 -7.50 -15.32
N MET A 283 -8.76 -8.08 -15.00
CA MET A 283 -7.49 -7.74 -15.66
C MET A 283 -7.55 -8.01 -17.17
N ALA A 284 -8.01 -9.21 -17.55
CA ALA A 284 -8.17 -9.57 -18.96
C ALA A 284 -9.15 -8.64 -19.69
N THR A 285 -10.21 -8.19 -19.03
CA THR A 285 -11.18 -7.23 -19.59
C THR A 285 -10.55 -5.86 -19.81
N VAL A 286 -9.81 -5.35 -18.82
CA VAL A 286 -9.07 -4.09 -18.94
C VAL A 286 -8.07 -4.16 -20.10
N ASP A 287 -7.32 -5.26 -20.24
CA ASP A 287 -6.38 -5.46 -21.34
C ASP A 287 -7.08 -5.47 -22.72
N LEU A 288 -8.23 -6.13 -22.84
CA LEU A 288 -9.00 -6.16 -24.07
C LEU A 288 -9.53 -4.76 -24.47
N ILE A 289 -10.06 -4.02 -23.50
CA ILE A 289 -10.54 -2.64 -23.73
C ILE A 289 -9.36 -1.74 -24.11
N SER A 290 -8.20 -1.91 -23.47
CA SER A 290 -7.00 -1.09 -23.70
C SER A 290 -6.43 -1.20 -25.12
N LYS A 291 -6.78 -2.23 -25.88
CA LYS A 291 -6.38 -2.37 -27.29
C LYS A 291 -7.00 -1.32 -28.20
N ARG A 292 -8.16 -0.75 -27.85
CA ARG A 292 -8.94 0.16 -28.72
C ARG A 292 -9.43 1.43 -28.03
N SER A 293 -9.48 1.45 -26.68
CA SER A 293 -9.94 2.58 -25.87
C SER A 293 -9.21 2.58 -24.54
N ARG A 294 -9.66 3.40 -23.58
CA ARG A 294 -9.07 3.47 -22.24
C ARG A 294 -10.11 3.08 -21.19
N PRO A 295 -9.85 2.07 -20.34
CA PRO A 295 -10.69 1.76 -19.19
C PRO A 295 -10.63 2.92 -18.19
N ALA A 296 -11.78 3.26 -17.60
CA ALA A 296 -11.89 4.32 -16.60
C ALA A 296 -11.52 3.85 -15.17
N ASN A 297 -11.60 2.55 -14.97
CA ASN A 297 -11.30 1.89 -13.72
C ASN A 297 -11.04 0.41 -13.92
N PHE A 298 -10.37 -0.21 -12.95
CA PHE A 298 -10.49 -1.62 -12.65
C PHE A 298 -11.43 -1.75 -11.44
N LEU A 299 -12.40 -2.65 -11.48
CA LEU A 299 -13.27 -2.97 -10.35
C LEU A 299 -13.57 -4.46 -10.30
N GLU A 300 -13.39 -5.03 -9.11
CA GLU A 300 -13.63 -6.43 -8.81
C GLU A 300 -14.50 -6.54 -7.55
N THR A 301 -15.58 -7.32 -7.65
CA THR A 301 -16.61 -7.39 -6.58
C THR A 301 -16.42 -8.55 -5.62
N GLY A 302 -15.50 -9.47 -5.89
CA GLY A 302 -15.45 -10.74 -5.18
C GLY A 302 -16.62 -11.66 -5.51
N GLY A 303 -16.76 -12.72 -4.73
CA GLY A 303 -17.87 -13.67 -4.83
C GLY A 303 -19.06 -13.28 -3.96
N GLY A 304 -20.25 -13.77 -4.31
CA GLY A 304 -21.46 -13.60 -3.49
C GLY A 304 -22.10 -12.22 -3.53
N ILE A 305 -21.98 -11.52 -4.65
CA ILE A 305 -22.54 -10.18 -4.80
C ILE A 305 -24.07 -10.18 -4.67
N THR A 306 -24.58 -9.27 -3.84
CA THR A 306 -26.01 -9.02 -3.66
C THR A 306 -26.54 -7.94 -4.59
N GLU A 307 -27.87 -7.85 -4.77
CA GLU A 307 -28.52 -6.75 -5.46
C GLU A 307 -28.06 -5.38 -4.96
N LYS A 308 -28.08 -5.20 -3.62
CA LYS A 308 -27.67 -3.94 -2.98
C LYS A 308 -26.23 -3.60 -3.31
N GLN A 309 -25.31 -4.52 -3.13
CA GLN A 309 -23.88 -4.28 -3.35
C GLN A 309 -23.61 -3.96 -4.82
N MET A 310 -24.23 -4.68 -5.78
CA MET A 310 -24.07 -4.36 -7.20
C MET A 310 -24.67 -3.00 -7.57
N ALA A 311 -25.77 -2.59 -6.95
CA ALA A 311 -26.31 -1.26 -7.13
C ALA A 311 -25.34 -0.18 -6.62
N ASP A 312 -24.75 -0.38 -5.46
CA ASP A 312 -23.74 0.53 -4.90
C ASP A 312 -22.49 0.59 -5.81
N VAL A 313 -22.03 -0.55 -6.32
CA VAL A 313 -20.91 -0.68 -7.27
C VAL A 313 -21.18 0.04 -8.59
N MET A 314 -22.37 -0.14 -9.16
CA MET A 314 -22.77 0.53 -10.41
C MET A 314 -22.77 2.05 -10.22
N ARG A 315 -23.32 2.55 -9.11
CA ARG A 315 -23.30 3.97 -8.77
C ARG A 315 -21.89 4.49 -8.54
N LEU A 316 -21.01 3.71 -7.90
CA LEU A 316 -19.61 4.06 -7.71
C LEU A 316 -18.92 4.30 -9.06
N VAL A 317 -19.06 3.38 -10.01
CA VAL A 317 -18.46 3.52 -11.36
C VAL A 317 -19.03 4.73 -12.08
N LEU A 318 -20.34 4.95 -12.01
CA LEU A 318 -21.01 6.08 -12.67
C LEU A 318 -20.59 7.46 -12.13
N LYS A 319 -19.99 7.55 -10.94
CA LYS A 319 -19.40 8.79 -10.41
C LYS A 319 -18.15 9.25 -11.17
N LYS A 320 -17.51 8.37 -11.94
CA LYS A 320 -16.33 8.74 -12.72
C LYS A 320 -16.72 9.70 -13.84
N PRO A 321 -16.15 10.92 -13.89
CA PRO A 321 -16.50 11.88 -14.92
C PRO A 321 -16.10 11.41 -16.33
N GLY A 322 -16.92 11.75 -17.33
CA GLY A 322 -16.60 11.51 -18.74
C GLY A 322 -16.80 10.08 -19.24
N LEU A 323 -17.51 9.24 -18.49
CA LEU A 323 -17.86 7.90 -18.95
C LEU A 323 -18.73 7.96 -20.21
N LYS A 324 -18.37 7.12 -21.19
CA LYS A 324 -19.11 6.92 -22.43
C LYS A 324 -19.87 5.60 -22.48
N GLY A 325 -19.51 4.63 -21.64
CA GLY A 325 -20.18 3.35 -21.52
C GLY A 325 -19.69 2.55 -20.33
N VAL A 326 -20.43 1.51 -19.97
CA VAL A 326 -20.07 0.58 -18.90
C VAL A 326 -20.03 -0.84 -19.45
N PHE A 327 -18.99 -1.56 -19.12
CA PHE A 327 -18.82 -2.99 -19.42
C PHE A 327 -18.90 -3.83 -18.17
N LEU A 328 -19.80 -4.80 -18.18
CA LEU A 328 -19.99 -5.77 -17.10
C LEU A 328 -19.46 -7.14 -17.56
N ASN A 329 -18.49 -7.71 -16.86
CA ASN A 329 -18.05 -9.08 -17.08
C ASN A 329 -18.34 -9.92 -15.85
N MET A 330 -19.48 -10.58 -15.88
CA MET A 330 -19.99 -11.37 -14.76
C MET A 330 -19.75 -12.86 -15.00
N TYR A 331 -19.10 -13.49 -14.03
CA TYR A 331 -18.94 -14.94 -14.00
C TYR A 331 -19.33 -15.47 -12.62
N GLY A 332 -20.23 -16.42 -12.59
CA GLY A 332 -20.68 -17.09 -11.37
C GLY A 332 -20.52 -18.59 -11.44
N GLY A 333 -19.38 -19.11 -10.99
CA GLY A 333 -19.17 -20.56 -10.90
C GLY A 333 -20.01 -21.23 -9.81
N ILE A 334 -20.07 -20.58 -8.64
CA ILE A 334 -20.84 -21.06 -7.46
C ILE A 334 -21.95 -20.07 -7.13
N ASN A 335 -21.67 -18.78 -7.19
CA ASN A 335 -22.60 -17.72 -6.80
C ASN A 335 -23.66 -17.44 -7.87
N PRO A 336 -24.91 -17.14 -7.46
CA PRO A 336 -25.98 -16.73 -8.37
C PRO A 336 -25.75 -15.32 -8.88
N ILE A 337 -25.51 -15.16 -10.19
CA ILE A 337 -25.20 -13.84 -10.81
C ILE A 337 -26.45 -13.00 -11.08
N HIS A 338 -27.65 -13.58 -11.05
CA HIS A 338 -28.91 -12.86 -11.26
C HIS A 338 -29.20 -11.81 -10.18
N GLU A 339 -28.74 -12.01 -8.95
CA GLU A 339 -28.85 -11.00 -7.90
C GLU A 339 -28.07 -9.73 -8.25
N GLY A 340 -26.85 -9.87 -8.78
CA GLY A 340 -26.10 -8.73 -9.29
C GLY A 340 -26.80 -8.03 -10.46
N ALA A 341 -27.42 -8.80 -11.37
CA ALA A 341 -28.15 -8.23 -12.49
C ALA A 341 -29.35 -7.35 -12.04
N LYS A 342 -30.07 -7.76 -11.00
CA LYS A 342 -31.14 -6.93 -10.39
C LYS A 342 -30.60 -5.57 -9.92
N GLY A 343 -29.43 -5.55 -9.28
CA GLY A 343 -28.76 -4.32 -8.82
C GLY A 343 -28.38 -3.39 -9.97
N VAL A 344 -27.86 -3.93 -11.09
CA VAL A 344 -27.56 -3.15 -12.29
C VAL A 344 -28.83 -2.51 -12.86
N VAL A 345 -29.88 -3.30 -13.08
CA VAL A 345 -31.13 -2.82 -13.67
C VAL A 345 -31.83 -1.80 -12.78
N LYS A 346 -31.76 -1.99 -11.46
CA LYS A 346 -32.26 -1.03 -10.49
C LYS A 346 -31.64 0.36 -10.70
N VAL A 347 -30.33 0.42 -10.78
CA VAL A 347 -29.62 1.70 -10.99
C VAL A 347 -29.92 2.30 -12.34
N ILE A 348 -29.96 1.50 -13.40
CA ILE A 348 -30.32 2.00 -14.75
C ILE A 348 -31.67 2.71 -14.73
N ARG A 349 -32.66 2.17 -14.03
CA ARG A 349 -34.02 2.73 -13.93
C ARG A 349 -34.08 3.93 -12.98
N GLU A 350 -33.54 3.80 -11.77
CA GLU A 350 -33.66 4.83 -10.73
C GLU A 350 -32.84 6.07 -11.09
N ASP A 351 -31.59 5.88 -11.56
CA ASP A 351 -30.63 6.95 -11.83
C ASP A 351 -30.70 7.41 -13.33
N ARG A 352 -31.61 6.83 -14.12
CA ARG A 352 -31.84 7.16 -15.55
C ARG A 352 -30.56 7.14 -16.37
N VAL A 353 -29.79 6.03 -16.26
CA VAL A 353 -28.52 5.88 -16.97
C VAL A 353 -28.75 5.92 -18.48
N ASN A 354 -28.11 6.86 -19.18
CA ASN A 354 -28.30 7.12 -20.59
C ASN A 354 -27.07 6.76 -21.46
N ILE A 355 -26.05 6.14 -20.88
CA ILE A 355 -24.89 5.63 -21.60
C ILE A 355 -25.06 4.13 -21.88
N PRO A 356 -24.47 3.59 -22.97
CA PRO A 356 -24.50 2.16 -23.25
C PRO A 356 -23.95 1.31 -22.12
N VAL A 357 -24.71 0.28 -21.76
CA VAL A 357 -24.28 -0.76 -20.81
C VAL A 357 -24.27 -2.08 -21.55
N VAL A 358 -23.12 -2.72 -21.61
CA VAL A 358 -22.93 -4.04 -22.25
C VAL A 358 -22.48 -5.03 -21.20
N ALA A 359 -23.11 -6.20 -21.16
CA ALA A 359 -22.82 -7.26 -20.20
C ALA A 359 -22.49 -8.57 -20.90
N LYS A 360 -21.45 -9.23 -20.43
CA LYS A 360 -21.23 -10.65 -20.59
C LYS A 360 -21.48 -11.32 -19.24
N ALA A 361 -22.43 -12.24 -19.19
CA ALA A 361 -22.82 -12.91 -17.93
C ALA A 361 -22.94 -14.41 -18.15
N ILE A 362 -22.05 -15.19 -17.57
CA ILE A 362 -21.94 -16.64 -17.74
C ILE A 362 -21.87 -17.33 -16.38
N GLY A 363 -22.52 -18.46 -16.25
CA GLY A 363 -22.47 -19.31 -15.04
C GLY A 363 -23.83 -19.56 -14.41
N ASN A 364 -23.87 -19.71 -13.09
CA ASN A 364 -25.10 -20.07 -12.38
C ASN A 364 -26.20 -19.03 -12.58
N PHE A 365 -27.38 -19.49 -12.94
CA PHE A 365 -28.55 -18.65 -13.25
C PHE A 365 -28.34 -17.69 -14.43
N GLN A 366 -27.49 -18.06 -15.39
CA GLN A 366 -27.17 -17.18 -16.52
C GLN A 366 -28.38 -16.81 -17.36
N GLU A 367 -29.33 -17.74 -17.61
CA GLU A 367 -30.52 -17.46 -18.42
C GLU A 367 -31.45 -16.45 -17.74
N GLU A 368 -31.63 -16.59 -16.43
CA GLU A 368 -32.39 -15.62 -15.64
C GLU A 368 -31.66 -14.27 -15.62
N THR A 369 -30.34 -14.28 -15.49
CA THR A 369 -29.49 -13.10 -15.52
C THR A 369 -29.64 -12.35 -16.85
N TRP A 370 -29.59 -13.07 -17.98
CA TRP A 370 -29.74 -12.48 -19.31
C TRP A 370 -31.12 -11.79 -19.46
N LYS A 371 -32.17 -12.50 -19.03
CA LYS A 371 -33.54 -11.96 -19.08
C LYS A 371 -33.67 -10.66 -18.27
N ILE A 372 -33.19 -10.65 -17.03
CA ILE A 372 -33.22 -9.46 -16.17
C ILE A 372 -32.48 -8.30 -16.80
N LEU A 373 -31.27 -8.53 -17.32
CA LEU A 373 -30.44 -7.49 -17.93
C LEU A 373 -31.08 -6.94 -19.22
N GLU A 374 -31.58 -7.81 -20.11
CA GLU A 374 -32.24 -7.42 -21.38
C GLU A 374 -33.52 -6.60 -21.11
N GLU A 375 -34.35 -7.03 -20.17
CA GLU A 375 -35.55 -6.28 -19.74
C GLU A 375 -35.19 -4.93 -19.07
N GLY A 376 -33.96 -4.81 -18.54
CA GLY A 376 -33.40 -3.59 -18.00
C GLY A 376 -32.73 -2.67 -19.02
N GLY A 377 -32.72 -3.04 -20.32
CA GLY A 377 -32.09 -2.24 -21.38
C GLY A 377 -30.58 -2.44 -21.55
N VAL A 378 -30.03 -3.46 -20.93
CA VAL A 378 -28.59 -3.84 -21.07
C VAL A 378 -28.42 -4.69 -22.33
N THR A 379 -27.38 -4.42 -23.12
CA THR A 379 -26.98 -5.29 -24.22
C THR A 379 -26.24 -6.50 -23.68
N VAL A 380 -26.81 -7.70 -23.84
CA VAL A 380 -26.26 -8.94 -23.28
C VAL A 380 -25.58 -9.77 -24.36
N ILE A 381 -24.35 -10.19 -24.09
CA ILE A 381 -23.59 -11.12 -24.92
C ILE A 381 -23.55 -12.49 -24.24
N LYS A 382 -24.18 -13.46 -24.90
CA LYS A 382 -24.45 -14.81 -24.38
C LYS A 382 -23.37 -15.82 -24.76
N THR A 383 -22.17 -15.35 -25.16
CA THR A 383 -21.05 -16.18 -25.56
C THR A 383 -19.89 -16.10 -24.57
N ILE A 384 -19.07 -17.15 -24.54
CA ILE A 384 -17.92 -17.25 -23.62
C ILE A 384 -16.81 -16.25 -23.96
N PRO A 385 -16.42 -16.01 -25.22
CA PRO A 385 -15.33 -15.09 -25.55
C PRO A 385 -15.64 -13.66 -25.12
N THR A 386 -14.75 -13.05 -24.34
CA THR A 386 -14.92 -11.67 -23.82
C THR A 386 -14.66 -10.62 -24.90
N ASP A 387 -13.81 -10.91 -25.87
CA ASP A 387 -13.50 -10.05 -27.01
C ASP A 387 -14.75 -9.65 -27.81
N LEU A 388 -15.64 -10.62 -28.10
CA LEU A 388 -16.90 -10.35 -28.79
C LEU A 388 -17.80 -9.38 -28.01
N ALA A 389 -17.81 -9.48 -26.68
CA ALA A 389 -18.58 -8.57 -25.85
C ALA A 389 -17.97 -7.16 -25.83
N VAL A 390 -16.66 -7.07 -25.81
CA VAL A 390 -15.94 -5.79 -25.91
C VAL A 390 -16.11 -5.16 -27.29
N GLU A 391 -16.11 -5.94 -28.35
CA GLU A 391 -16.41 -5.47 -29.71
C GLU A 391 -17.84 -4.87 -29.81
N GLU A 392 -18.84 -5.53 -29.24
CA GLU A 392 -20.20 -4.98 -29.23
C GLU A 392 -20.28 -3.67 -28.44
N LEU A 393 -19.54 -3.53 -27.34
CA LEU A 393 -19.45 -2.25 -26.63
C LEU A 393 -18.91 -1.15 -27.56
N PHE A 394 -17.80 -1.38 -28.25
CA PHE A 394 -17.24 -0.39 -29.17
C PHE A 394 -18.19 -0.03 -30.32
N LYS A 395 -18.88 -1.01 -30.87
CA LYS A 395 -19.88 -0.79 -31.89
C LYS A 395 -21.03 0.14 -31.39
N ARG A 396 -21.47 -0.06 -30.13
CA ARG A 396 -22.48 0.82 -29.50
C ARG A 396 -21.95 2.22 -29.22
N LEU A 397 -20.65 2.38 -29.07
CA LEU A 397 -20.00 3.67 -28.89
C LEU A 397 -19.61 4.35 -30.19
N GLY A 398 -19.90 3.74 -31.36
CA GLY A 398 -19.51 4.25 -32.66
C GLY A 398 -18.01 4.26 -32.93
N LYS A 399 -17.28 3.32 -32.30
CA LYS A 399 -15.81 3.17 -32.39
C LYS A 399 -15.41 1.91 -33.15
#